data_9881e130fe3a72a80545943b39393d13
#
_entry.id   9881e130fe3a72a80545943b39393d13
#
_cell.length_a   1.000
_cell.length_b   1.000
_cell.length_c   1.000
_cell.angle_alpha   90.00
_cell.angle_beta   90.00
_cell.angle_gamma   90.00
#
_symmetry.space_group_name_H-M   'P 1'
#
loop_
_entity.id
_entity.type
_entity.pdbx_description
1 polymer ?
#
loop_
_entity_poly.entity_id
_entity_poly.type
_entity_poly.pdbx_seq_one_letter_code
_entity_poly.pdbx_strand_id
1 'polypeptide(L)'
;MIFAGVICLTSCQTVRHQFVGPASDWQAKVGQLQYHGRKTTLIGEVLVRYSKQGDFELTFTKGPGVTLLMLREDETFAHVEGPLARGRWSGPVERAPRRLRGWLALRTPLMKMTNEQTLKHRSGDETFVFRF
;
A
#
# COMPACT_ATOMS: atom_id res chain seq x y z
N MET A 1 54.52 22.68 -0.43
CA MET A 1 53.58 21.91 0.38
C MET A 1 52.20 22.09 -0.19
N ILE A 2 51.69 21.08 -0.86
CA ILE A 2 50.34 21.10 -1.41
C ILE A 2 49.46 20.30 -0.47
N PHE A 3 48.53 20.96 0.23
CA PHE A 3 47.48 20.31 0.96
C PHE A 3 46.36 19.93 0.00
N ALA A 4 46.28 18.66 -0.36
CA ALA A 4 45.11 18.13 -1.03
C ALA A 4 44.00 17.96 -0.01
N GLY A 5 43.11 18.94 0.05
CA GLY A 5 41.88 18.78 0.83
C GLY A 5 41.04 17.70 0.21
N VAL A 6 40.93 16.54 0.87
CA VAL A 6 39.94 15.52 0.51
C VAL A 6 38.59 16.06 0.93
N ILE A 7 37.86 16.62 -0.03
CA ILE A 7 36.46 16.92 0.14
C ILE A 7 35.75 15.58 0.14
N CYS A 8 35.49 15.02 1.31
CA CYS A 8 34.52 13.93 1.43
C CYS A 8 33.15 14.48 1.11
N LEU A 9 32.77 14.37 -0.14
CA LEU A 9 31.37 14.48 -0.54
C LEU A 9 30.65 13.28 0.07
N THR A 10 30.20 13.41 1.30
CA THR A 10 29.18 12.54 1.81
C THR A 10 27.92 12.81 1.02
N SER A 11 27.78 12.15 -0.12
CA SER A 11 26.50 12.09 -0.79
C SER A 11 25.57 11.35 0.18
N CYS A 12 24.64 12.08 0.77
CA CYS A 12 23.48 11.46 1.38
C CYS A 12 22.72 10.72 0.29
N GLN A 13 23.13 9.49 0.02
CA GLN A 13 22.29 8.59 -0.73
C GLN A 13 21.11 8.26 0.18
N THR A 14 20.02 8.99 -0.02
CA THR A 14 18.71 8.49 0.39
C THR A 14 18.55 7.17 -0.34
N VAL A 15 18.74 6.07 0.39
CA VAL A 15 18.48 4.74 -0.13
C VAL A 15 16.97 4.70 -0.38
N ARG A 16 16.58 4.95 -1.63
CA ARG A 16 15.21 4.79 -2.05
C ARG A 16 14.92 3.30 -2.06
N HIS A 17 13.96 2.91 -1.22
CA HIS A 17 13.47 1.55 -1.26
C HIS A 17 12.92 1.24 -2.66
N GLN A 18 13.35 0.12 -3.24
CA GLN A 18 12.84 -0.34 -4.52
C GLN A 18 11.89 -1.51 -4.29
N PHE A 19 10.64 -1.30 -4.68
CA PHE A 19 9.66 -2.38 -4.71
C PHE A 19 9.90 -3.28 -5.91
N VAL A 20 9.71 -4.58 -5.71
CA VAL A 20 9.73 -5.54 -6.82
C VAL A 20 8.49 -5.31 -7.67
N GLY A 21 8.65 -5.15 -8.97
CA GLY A 21 7.54 -4.98 -9.91
C GLY A 21 6.75 -6.27 -10.10
N PRO A 22 5.45 -6.17 -10.49
CA PRO A 22 4.64 -7.34 -10.77
C PRO A 22 5.26 -8.24 -11.83
N ALA A 23 5.27 -9.54 -11.56
CA ALA A 23 5.76 -10.56 -12.45
C ALA A 23 4.65 -11.59 -12.74
N SER A 24 4.90 -12.50 -13.68
CA SER A 24 3.89 -13.48 -14.12
C SER A 24 3.43 -14.45 -13.02
N ASP A 25 4.22 -14.61 -11.97
CA ASP A 25 3.91 -15.47 -10.82
C ASP A 25 3.10 -14.75 -9.72
N TRP A 26 2.84 -13.45 -9.86
CA TRP A 26 1.99 -12.73 -8.95
C TRP A 26 0.53 -13.12 -9.12
N GLN A 27 -0.18 -13.19 -8.00
CA GLN A 27 -1.62 -13.38 -8.00
C GLN A 27 -2.32 -12.03 -8.09
N ALA A 28 -3.49 -12.01 -8.75
CA ALA A 28 -4.33 -10.82 -8.87
C ALA A 28 -5.77 -11.17 -8.53
N LYS A 29 -6.43 -10.28 -7.79
CA LYS A 29 -7.86 -10.34 -7.48
C LYS A 29 -8.51 -9.01 -7.81
N VAL A 30 -9.63 -9.06 -8.52
CA VAL A 30 -10.44 -7.89 -8.85
C VAL A 30 -11.79 -8.04 -8.17
N GLY A 31 -12.25 -6.98 -7.54
CA GLY A 31 -13.54 -7.03 -6.86
C GLY A 31 -14.03 -5.65 -6.46
N GLN A 32 -14.90 -5.63 -5.48
CA GLN A 32 -15.48 -4.43 -4.91
C GLN A 32 -14.97 -4.24 -3.49
N LEU A 33 -14.66 -3.00 -3.15
CA LEU A 33 -14.34 -2.59 -1.79
C LEU A 33 -15.38 -1.60 -1.29
N GLN A 34 -15.96 -1.89 -0.13
CA GLN A 34 -16.69 -0.93 0.68
C GLN A 34 -15.78 -0.45 1.80
N TYR A 35 -15.48 0.82 1.81
CA TYR A 35 -14.68 1.46 2.85
C TYR A 35 -15.57 2.34 3.73
N HIS A 36 -15.58 2.06 5.02
CA HIS A 36 -16.27 2.85 6.04
C HIS A 36 -15.24 3.47 6.97
N GLY A 37 -14.98 4.74 6.79
CA GLY A 37 -14.16 5.52 7.71
C GLY A 37 -15.05 6.30 8.70
N ARG A 38 -14.39 7.11 9.50
CA ARG A 38 -15.04 7.88 10.56
C ARG A 38 -16.10 8.86 10.03
N LYS A 39 -15.84 9.48 8.88
CA LYS A 39 -16.71 10.49 8.25
C LYS A 39 -17.04 10.18 6.80
N THR A 40 -16.57 9.06 6.28
CA THR A 40 -16.62 8.78 4.85
C THR A 40 -17.00 7.33 4.63
N THR A 41 -17.95 7.12 3.72
CA THR A 41 -18.27 5.79 3.20
C THR A 41 -18.08 5.82 1.69
N LEU A 42 -17.27 4.91 1.18
CA LEU A 42 -16.94 4.82 -0.23
C LEU A 42 -17.10 3.39 -0.72
N ILE A 43 -17.63 3.24 -1.92
CA ILE A 43 -17.72 1.96 -2.63
C ILE A 43 -17.05 2.13 -3.97
N GLY A 44 -16.17 1.23 -4.32
CA GLY A 44 -15.48 1.26 -5.59
C GLY A 44 -14.87 -0.07 -5.95
N GLU A 45 -14.16 -0.08 -7.06
CA GLU A 45 -13.43 -1.26 -7.52
C GLU A 45 -12.07 -1.35 -6.85
N VAL A 46 -11.65 -2.56 -6.59
CA VAL A 46 -10.34 -2.85 -6.02
C VAL A 46 -9.60 -3.87 -6.87
N LEU A 47 -8.33 -3.59 -7.12
CA LEU A 47 -7.39 -4.54 -7.68
C LEU A 47 -6.33 -4.82 -6.61
N VAL A 48 -6.16 -6.09 -6.29
CA VAL A 48 -5.14 -6.56 -5.34
C VAL A 48 -4.19 -7.49 -6.08
N ARG A 49 -2.90 -7.22 -5.99
CA ARG A 49 -1.85 -8.07 -6.55
C ARG A 49 -0.81 -8.38 -5.50
N TYR A 50 -0.33 -9.60 -5.47
CA TYR A 50 0.67 -10.00 -4.49
C TYR A 50 1.52 -11.17 -4.97
N SER A 51 2.76 -11.24 -4.44
CA SER A 51 3.70 -12.33 -4.70
C SER A 51 3.79 -13.27 -3.50
N LYS A 52 4.33 -14.45 -3.73
CA LYS A 52 4.63 -15.40 -2.65
C LYS A 52 5.73 -14.90 -1.71
N GLN A 53 6.57 -13.97 -2.19
CA GLN A 53 7.65 -13.37 -1.42
C GLN A 53 7.19 -12.25 -0.48
N GLY A 54 5.92 -11.87 -0.54
CA GLY A 54 5.36 -10.86 0.36
C GLY A 54 5.16 -9.49 -0.24
N ASP A 55 5.40 -9.31 -1.54
CA ASP A 55 5.12 -8.07 -2.25
C ASP A 55 3.61 -7.92 -2.43
N PHE A 56 3.10 -6.71 -2.23
CA PHE A 56 1.67 -6.44 -2.21
C PHE A 56 1.36 -5.09 -2.86
N GLU A 57 0.32 -5.07 -3.68
CA GLU A 57 -0.22 -3.84 -4.27
C GLU A 57 -1.74 -3.85 -4.14
N LEU A 58 -2.29 -2.69 -3.84
CA LEU A 58 -3.74 -2.46 -3.81
C LEU A 58 -4.05 -1.15 -4.51
N THR A 59 -4.99 -1.18 -5.43
CA THR A 59 -5.52 0.02 -6.09
C THR A 59 -7.02 0.08 -5.88
N PHE A 60 -7.48 1.19 -5.32
CA PHE A 60 -8.90 1.45 -5.08
C PHE A 60 -9.37 2.61 -5.94
N THR A 61 -10.35 2.36 -6.79
CA THR A 61 -10.85 3.32 -7.77
C THR A 61 -12.36 3.51 -7.64
N LYS A 62 -12.79 4.74 -7.92
CA LYS A 62 -14.21 5.08 -8.00
C LYS A 62 -14.53 5.50 -9.43
N GLY A 63 -15.11 4.59 -10.20
CA GLY A 63 -15.41 4.82 -11.60
C GLY A 63 -14.16 4.92 -12.47
N PRO A 64 -14.33 5.09 -13.80
CA PRO A 64 -13.21 5.16 -14.74
C PRO A 64 -12.33 6.40 -14.45
N GLY A 65 -11.03 6.17 -14.35
CA GLY A 65 -10.04 7.24 -14.25
C GLY A 65 -9.91 7.93 -12.89
N VAL A 66 -10.64 7.51 -11.86
CA VAL A 66 -10.55 8.11 -10.52
C VAL A 66 -9.92 7.12 -9.54
N THR A 67 -8.64 7.28 -9.27
CA THR A 67 -7.94 6.51 -8.25
C THR A 67 -8.09 7.19 -6.89
N LEU A 68 -8.69 6.48 -5.93
CA LEU A 68 -8.90 6.98 -4.57
C LEU A 68 -7.69 6.72 -3.68
N LEU A 69 -7.04 5.59 -3.88
CA LEU A 69 -5.85 5.19 -3.13
C LEU A 69 -5.08 4.13 -3.88
N MET A 70 -3.76 4.28 -3.91
CA MET A 70 -2.84 3.27 -4.40
C MET A 70 -1.82 2.98 -3.32
N LEU A 71 -1.62 1.69 -3.04
CA LEU A 71 -0.75 1.19 -2.00
C LEU A 71 0.22 0.17 -2.57
N ARG A 72 1.50 0.31 -2.25
CA ARG A 72 2.52 -0.71 -2.46
C ARG A 72 3.19 -1.00 -1.12
N GLU A 73 3.33 -2.27 -0.81
CA GLU A 73 3.86 -2.70 0.48
C GLU A 73 4.64 -4.00 0.35
N ASP A 74 5.72 -4.12 1.09
CA ASP A 74 6.40 -5.38 1.35
C ASP A 74 6.45 -5.61 2.87
N GLU A 75 7.28 -6.52 3.36
CA GLU A 75 7.34 -6.82 4.80
C GLU A 75 7.80 -5.64 5.65
N THR A 76 8.60 -4.73 5.09
CA THR A 76 9.28 -3.69 5.86
C THR A 76 8.93 -2.27 5.46
N PHE A 77 8.49 -2.05 4.23
CA PHE A 77 8.34 -0.73 3.64
C PHE A 77 6.99 -0.58 2.94
N ALA A 78 6.47 0.64 2.90
CA ALA A 78 5.22 0.94 2.20
C ALA A 78 5.28 2.29 1.50
N HIS A 79 4.50 2.39 0.43
CA HIS A 79 4.21 3.63 -0.28
C HIS A 79 2.70 3.74 -0.50
N VAL A 80 2.12 4.87 -0.11
CA VAL A 80 0.69 5.11 -0.26
C VAL A 80 0.49 6.47 -0.90
N GLU A 81 -0.41 6.56 -1.86
CA GLU A 81 -0.78 7.82 -2.50
C GLU A 81 -2.25 7.86 -2.89
N GLY A 82 -2.77 9.05 -3.04
CA GLY A 82 -4.13 9.34 -3.47
C GLY A 82 -4.92 10.20 -2.50
N PRO A 83 -6.14 10.62 -2.88
CA PRO A 83 -6.98 11.48 -2.05
C PRO A 83 -7.27 10.92 -0.66
N LEU A 84 -7.50 9.60 -0.55
CA LEU A 84 -7.75 8.98 0.76
C LEU A 84 -6.51 8.95 1.66
N ALA A 85 -5.32 9.02 1.07
CA ALA A 85 -4.06 9.11 1.80
C ALA A 85 -3.67 10.56 2.12
N ARG A 86 -4.46 11.53 1.67
CA ARG A 86 -4.18 12.97 1.77
C ARG A 86 -2.82 13.35 1.17
N GLY A 87 -2.49 12.77 0.01
CA GLY A 87 -1.25 12.98 -0.69
C GLY A 87 -0.42 11.71 -0.82
N ARG A 88 0.87 11.82 -0.51
CA ARG A 88 1.82 10.71 -0.61
C ARG A 88 2.53 10.49 0.71
N TRP A 89 2.78 9.24 1.00
CA TRP A 89 3.62 8.83 2.10
C TRP A 89 4.45 7.61 1.72
N SER A 90 5.73 7.61 2.08
CA SER A 90 6.62 6.45 1.91
C SER A 90 7.50 6.31 3.14
N GLY A 91 7.71 5.09 3.58
CA GLY A 91 8.60 4.83 4.69
C GLY A 91 8.47 3.40 5.22
N PRO A 92 9.22 3.09 6.30
CA PRO A 92 9.05 1.83 7.00
C PRO A 92 7.62 1.66 7.52
N VAL A 93 7.07 0.46 7.37
CA VAL A 93 5.69 0.16 7.81
C VAL A 93 5.47 0.53 9.28
N GLU A 94 6.47 0.29 10.12
CA GLU A 94 6.42 0.59 11.56
C GLU A 94 6.24 2.08 11.86
N ARG A 95 6.63 2.95 10.94
CA ARG A 95 6.56 4.42 11.09
C ARG A 95 5.37 5.04 10.40
N ALA A 96 4.47 4.24 9.88
CA ALA A 96 3.31 4.73 9.15
C ALA A 96 2.45 5.64 10.03
N PRO A 97 1.94 6.75 9.46
CA PRO A 97 0.98 7.59 10.15
C PRO A 97 -0.26 6.79 10.54
N ARG A 98 -0.85 7.17 11.68
CA ARG A 98 -2.03 6.47 12.20
C ARG A 98 -3.17 6.37 11.18
N ARG A 99 -3.36 7.40 10.38
CA ARG A 99 -4.40 7.44 9.34
C ARG A 99 -4.23 6.39 8.24
N LEU A 100 -3.02 5.86 8.05
CA LEU A 100 -2.71 4.88 7.00
C LEU A 100 -2.59 3.44 7.53
N ARG A 101 -2.54 3.26 8.84
CA ARG A 101 -2.32 1.93 9.44
C ARG A 101 -3.39 0.93 9.09
N GLY A 102 -4.65 1.36 9.01
CA GLY A 102 -5.75 0.50 8.61
C GLY A 102 -5.55 -0.05 7.19
N TRP A 103 -5.14 0.80 6.27
CA TRP A 103 -4.84 0.41 4.89
C TRP A 103 -3.67 -0.56 4.81
N LEU A 104 -2.58 -0.28 5.53
CA LEU A 104 -1.40 -1.13 5.54
C LEU A 104 -1.64 -2.48 6.19
N ALA A 105 -2.56 -2.56 7.13
CA ALA A 105 -2.94 -3.81 7.79
C ALA A 105 -3.70 -4.78 6.89
N LEU A 106 -4.20 -4.34 5.74
CA LEU A 106 -4.93 -5.18 4.79
C LEU A 106 -4.07 -6.25 4.11
N ARG A 107 -2.77 -6.02 3.99
CA ARG A 107 -1.84 -6.94 3.34
C ARG A 107 -1.95 -8.36 3.92
N THR A 108 -1.87 -8.51 5.22
CA THR A 108 -1.86 -9.81 5.86
C THR A 108 -3.15 -10.62 5.63
N PRO A 109 -4.35 -10.09 5.91
CA PRO A 109 -5.58 -10.85 5.68
C PRO A 109 -5.84 -11.11 4.18
N LEU A 110 -5.53 -10.17 3.30
CA LEU A 110 -5.73 -10.36 1.87
C LEU A 110 -4.80 -11.43 1.28
N MET A 111 -3.55 -11.47 1.72
CA MET A 111 -2.59 -12.48 1.27
C MET A 111 -2.92 -13.89 1.80
N LYS A 112 -3.64 -13.98 2.91
CA LYS A 112 -4.08 -15.26 3.49
C LYS A 112 -5.36 -15.81 2.89
N MET A 113 -6.09 -15.01 2.11
CA MET A 113 -7.31 -15.49 1.45
C MET A 113 -6.98 -16.60 0.46
N THR A 114 -7.75 -17.66 0.50
CA THR A 114 -7.64 -18.77 -0.46
C THR A 114 -8.85 -18.83 -1.37
N ASN A 115 -9.95 -19.42 -0.92
CA ASN A 115 -11.17 -19.60 -1.70
C ASN A 115 -12.32 -18.69 -1.27
N GLU A 116 -12.12 -17.87 -0.25
CA GLU A 116 -13.12 -16.93 0.23
C GLU A 116 -13.37 -15.83 -0.81
N GLN A 117 -14.63 -15.48 -1.02
CA GLN A 117 -15.03 -14.40 -1.91
C GLN A 117 -15.26 -13.09 -1.18
N THR A 118 -15.39 -13.13 0.13
CA THR A 118 -15.68 -11.97 0.96
C THR A 118 -14.69 -11.90 2.12
N LEU A 119 -14.14 -10.71 2.35
CA LEU A 119 -13.32 -10.42 3.51
C LEU A 119 -13.84 -9.16 4.19
N LYS A 120 -14.09 -9.23 5.49
CA LYS A 120 -14.37 -8.07 6.33
C LYS A 120 -13.19 -7.86 7.29
N HIS A 121 -12.58 -6.69 7.23
CA HIS A 121 -11.49 -6.32 8.11
C HIS A 121 -11.80 -5.02 8.82
N ARG A 122 -11.58 -5.00 10.13
CA ARG A 122 -11.80 -3.83 10.97
C ARG A 122 -10.47 -3.40 11.59
N SER A 123 -10.18 -2.10 11.50
CA SER A 123 -9.01 -1.50 12.11
C SER A 123 -9.41 -0.16 12.74
N GLY A 124 -9.47 -0.09 14.07
CA GLY A 124 -9.95 1.09 14.76
C GLY A 124 -11.36 1.50 14.31
N ASP A 125 -11.49 2.73 13.83
CA ASP A 125 -12.76 3.28 13.33
C ASP A 125 -13.02 2.96 11.86
N GLU A 126 -12.15 2.20 11.21
CA GLU A 126 -12.26 1.87 9.79
C GLU A 126 -12.73 0.43 9.60
N THR A 127 -13.62 0.24 8.64
CA THR A 127 -14.10 -1.08 8.23
C THR A 127 -13.95 -1.23 6.72
N PHE A 128 -13.36 -2.34 6.31
CA PHE A 128 -13.12 -2.68 4.92
C PHE A 128 -13.88 -3.97 4.60
N VAL A 129 -14.73 -3.93 3.58
CA VAL A 129 -15.46 -5.11 3.11
C VAL A 129 -15.12 -5.35 1.66
N PHE A 130 -14.43 -6.45 1.40
CA PHE A 130 -14.03 -6.88 0.05
C PHE A 130 -14.97 -7.97 -0.44
N ARG A 131 -15.36 -7.88 -1.70
CA ARG A 131 -16.12 -8.90 -2.44
C ARG A 131 -15.46 -9.15 -3.78
N PHE A 132 -14.88 -10.31 -3.89
CA PHE A 132 -14.19 -10.75 -5.10
C PHE A 132 -15.02 -11.66 -5.96
#